data_4ca19948a26b7596b7bfec34ac2fe092
#
_entry.id   4ca19948a26b7596b7bfec34ac2fe092
#
_cell.length_a   1.000
_cell.length_b   1.000
_cell.length_c   1.000
_cell.angle_alpha   90.00
_cell.angle_beta   90.00
_cell.angle_gamma   90.00
#
_symmetry.space_group_name_H-M   'P 1'
#
loop_
_entity.id
_entity.type
_entity.pdbx_description
1 polymer ?
#
loop_
_entity_poly.entity_id
_entity_poly.type
_entity_poly.pdbx_seq_one_letter_code
_entity_poly.pdbx_strand_id
1 'polypeptide(L)'
;MRKIKFDVVSFGSAVVDFFVDTDIAERGKFIAYPVGAKILIKDMRFDIGGGGTNTAVAFSRFGLKTGYICKVGDDDAGREILDLLRKEKISFLGKQEENSESGRSIILDSKENNRTILTYKGVNDNVTINDLKKIKTRW
;
A
#
# COMPACT_ATOMS: atom_id res chain seq x y z
N MET A 1 -30.30 3.34 -13.50
CA MET A 1 -28.86 3.43 -13.25
C MET A 1 -28.18 2.22 -13.88
N ARG A 2 -27.25 2.42 -14.82
CA ARG A 2 -26.45 1.30 -15.37
C ARG A 2 -25.57 0.74 -14.25
N LYS A 3 -25.74 -0.55 -13.91
CA LYS A 3 -24.83 -1.24 -12.97
C LYS A 3 -23.43 -1.28 -13.61
N ILE A 4 -22.45 -0.76 -12.92
CA ILE A 4 -21.07 -0.85 -13.35
C ILE A 4 -20.67 -2.33 -13.27
N LYS A 5 -20.30 -2.92 -14.40
CA LYS A 5 -19.76 -4.28 -14.48
C LYS A 5 -18.24 -4.16 -14.53
N PHE A 6 -17.53 -4.85 -13.64
CA PHE A 6 -16.07 -4.95 -13.65
C PHE A 6 -15.65 -6.26 -14.33
N ASP A 7 -14.49 -6.23 -14.99
CA ASP A 7 -13.87 -7.44 -15.51
C ASP A 7 -13.15 -8.18 -14.39
N VAL A 8 -12.64 -7.42 -13.40
CA VAL A 8 -11.94 -7.94 -12.23
C VAL A 8 -12.13 -7.01 -11.03
N VAL A 9 -12.14 -7.60 -9.84
CA VAL A 9 -12.07 -6.86 -8.58
C VAL A 9 -10.89 -7.39 -7.76
N SER A 10 -9.93 -6.53 -7.47
CA SER A 10 -8.84 -6.82 -6.54
C SER A 10 -9.30 -6.54 -5.11
N PHE A 11 -8.77 -7.31 -4.17
CA PHE A 11 -8.99 -7.15 -2.74
C PHE A 11 -7.68 -7.31 -1.99
N GLY A 12 -7.38 -6.41 -1.06
CA GLY A 12 -6.16 -6.52 -0.25
C GLY A 12 -5.68 -5.20 0.31
N SER A 13 -4.45 -5.21 0.82
CA SER A 13 -3.84 -4.04 1.46
C SER A 13 -3.42 -2.97 0.46
N ALA A 14 -3.53 -1.72 0.92
CA ALA A 14 -2.95 -0.54 0.30
C ALA A 14 -2.02 0.13 1.33
N VAL A 15 -0.80 0.41 0.95
CA VAL A 15 0.23 1.00 1.83
C VAL A 15 1.05 2.04 1.07
N VAL A 16 1.63 2.97 1.82
CA VAL A 16 2.71 3.82 1.32
C VAL A 16 4.03 3.26 1.84
N ASP A 17 4.93 2.91 0.94
CA ASP A 17 6.23 2.33 1.23
C ASP A 17 7.32 3.41 1.17
N PHE A 18 8.06 3.59 2.25
CA PHE A 18 9.24 4.46 2.33
C PHE A 18 10.49 3.62 2.21
N PHE A 19 11.21 3.77 1.12
CA PHE A 19 12.49 3.10 0.88
C PHE A 19 13.61 3.98 1.42
N VAL A 20 14.41 3.42 2.31
CA VAL A 20 15.48 4.13 3.01
C VAL A 20 16.79 3.39 2.81
N ASP A 21 17.69 4.00 2.02
CA ASP A 21 19.06 3.49 1.84
C ASP A 21 19.96 4.09 2.92
N THR A 22 20.42 3.24 3.83
CA THR A 22 21.29 3.65 4.95
C THR A 22 22.77 3.36 4.72
N ASP A 23 23.14 2.67 3.66
CA ASP A 23 24.51 2.19 3.37
C ASP A 23 25.14 1.38 4.54
N ILE A 24 24.29 0.81 5.40
CA ILE A 24 24.71 -0.04 6.53
C ILE A 24 24.97 -1.45 6.03
N ALA A 25 26.19 -1.95 6.28
CA ALA A 25 26.56 -3.31 5.95
C ALA A 25 25.86 -4.33 6.86
N GLU A 26 25.56 -5.48 6.29
CA GLU A 26 24.99 -6.60 7.05
C GLU A 26 25.99 -7.21 8.02
N ARG A 27 25.47 -7.73 9.11
CA ARG A 27 26.21 -8.55 10.10
C ARG A 27 25.54 -9.92 10.17
N GLY A 28 26.03 -10.85 9.37
CA GLY A 28 25.40 -12.16 9.21
C GLY A 28 24.01 -12.04 8.61
N LYS A 29 22.96 -12.32 9.38
CA LYS A 29 21.55 -12.22 8.94
C LYS A 29 20.86 -10.94 9.45
N PHE A 30 21.62 -9.96 9.94
CA PHE A 30 21.05 -8.78 10.57
C PHE A 30 21.53 -7.50 9.91
N ILE A 31 20.64 -6.52 9.82
CA ILE A 31 20.98 -5.12 9.62
C ILE A 31 20.91 -4.49 11.01
N ALA A 32 22.06 -4.05 11.56
CA ALA A 32 22.16 -3.58 12.93
C ALA A 32 22.49 -2.09 12.99
N TYR A 33 21.67 -1.34 13.70
CA TYR A 33 21.84 0.09 13.93
C TYR A 33 22.32 0.34 15.36
N PRO A 34 23.39 1.12 15.58
CA PRO A 34 23.88 1.44 16.93
C PRO A 34 22.82 2.23 17.71
N VAL A 35 22.62 1.86 18.97
CA VAL A 35 21.71 2.58 19.88
C VAL A 35 22.19 4.02 20.07
N GLY A 36 21.28 4.98 19.97
CA GLY A 36 21.55 6.41 20.13
C GLY A 36 22.30 7.08 18.97
N ALA A 37 22.65 6.34 17.93
CA ALA A 37 23.31 6.91 16.76
C ALA A 37 22.33 7.70 15.87
N LYS A 38 22.84 8.79 15.29
CA LYS A 38 22.19 9.48 14.17
C LYS A 38 22.81 8.98 12.89
N ILE A 39 22.05 8.24 12.11
CA ILE A 39 22.52 7.63 10.86
C ILE A 39 22.10 8.51 9.70
N LEU A 40 23.07 8.91 8.89
CA LEU A 40 22.80 9.64 7.66
C LEU A 40 22.28 8.65 6.61
N ILE A 41 21.10 8.91 6.09
CA ILE A 41 20.55 8.14 4.97
C ILE A 41 21.15 8.66 3.66
N LYS A 42 21.42 7.73 2.73
CA LYS A 42 22.00 8.03 1.43
C LYS A 42 20.94 8.43 0.42
N ASP A 43 19.80 7.77 0.45
CA ASP A 43 18.65 8.06 -0.39
C ASP A 43 17.35 7.71 0.33
N MET A 44 16.30 8.44 -0.01
CA MET A 44 14.95 8.15 0.47
C MET A 44 13.94 8.45 -0.64
N ARG A 45 13.10 7.48 -0.91
CA ARG A 45 11.97 7.62 -1.84
C ARG A 45 10.74 6.97 -1.25
N PHE A 46 9.57 7.36 -1.73
CA PHE A 46 8.32 6.68 -1.38
C PHE A 46 7.60 6.22 -2.65
N ASP A 47 6.82 5.17 -2.50
CA ASP A 47 5.95 4.66 -3.55
C ASP A 47 4.70 4.04 -2.91
N ILE A 48 3.68 3.80 -3.72
CA ILE A 48 2.45 3.18 -3.25
C ILE A 48 2.51 1.69 -3.57
N GLY A 49 2.36 0.88 -2.53
CA GLY A 49 2.43 -0.56 -2.60
C GLY A 49 1.23 -1.24 -1.94
N GLY A 50 1.50 -2.46 -1.49
CA GLY A 50 0.50 -3.39 -0.97
C GLY A 50 0.01 -4.35 -2.04
N GLY A 51 -0.20 -5.62 -1.65
CA GLY A 51 -0.55 -6.69 -2.60
C GLY A 51 -1.83 -6.40 -3.38
N GLY A 52 -2.83 -5.79 -2.74
CA GLY A 52 -4.08 -5.41 -3.39
C GLY A 52 -3.90 -4.29 -4.41
N THR A 53 -3.13 -3.25 -4.06
CA THR A 53 -2.84 -2.13 -4.94
C THR A 53 -2.05 -2.57 -6.17
N ASN A 54 -0.96 -3.31 -5.96
CA ASN A 54 -0.11 -3.79 -7.06
C ASN A 54 -0.90 -4.64 -8.05
N THR A 55 -1.75 -5.53 -7.54
CA THR A 55 -2.62 -6.37 -8.37
C THR A 55 -3.66 -5.55 -9.14
N ALA A 56 -4.30 -4.58 -8.50
CA ALA A 56 -5.29 -3.71 -9.14
C ALA A 56 -4.65 -2.87 -10.25
N VAL A 57 -3.48 -2.30 -10.01
CA VAL A 57 -2.72 -1.52 -11.00
C VAL A 57 -2.33 -2.40 -12.19
N ALA A 58 -1.84 -3.61 -11.93
CA ALA A 58 -1.49 -4.54 -13.01
C ALA A 58 -2.70 -4.85 -13.91
N PHE A 59 -3.84 -5.20 -13.33
CA PHE A 59 -5.06 -5.47 -14.10
C PHE A 59 -5.54 -4.27 -14.90
N SER A 60 -5.52 -3.08 -14.31
CA SER A 60 -5.91 -1.86 -15.03
C SER A 60 -4.99 -1.57 -16.21
N ARG A 61 -3.68 -1.73 -16.03
CA ARG A 61 -2.69 -1.55 -17.11
C ARG A 61 -2.79 -2.61 -18.21
N PHE A 62 -3.32 -3.79 -17.91
CA PHE A 62 -3.71 -4.78 -18.93
C PHE A 62 -5.01 -4.44 -19.65
N GLY A 63 -5.63 -3.31 -19.36
CA GLY A 63 -6.84 -2.85 -20.02
C GLY A 63 -8.14 -3.40 -19.43
N LEU A 64 -8.08 -4.11 -18.30
CA LEU A 64 -9.25 -4.63 -17.61
C LEU A 64 -9.95 -3.51 -16.82
N LYS A 65 -11.28 -3.49 -16.88
CA LYS A 65 -12.09 -2.61 -16.04
C LYS A 65 -12.03 -3.08 -14.58
N THR A 66 -11.18 -2.44 -13.80
CA THR A 66 -10.79 -2.91 -12.48
C THR A 66 -11.51 -2.17 -11.37
N GLY A 67 -12.11 -2.92 -10.45
CA GLY A 67 -12.51 -2.46 -9.13
C GLY A 67 -11.47 -2.85 -8.09
N TYR A 68 -11.34 -2.05 -7.03
CA TYR A 68 -10.43 -2.36 -5.93
C TYR A 68 -11.06 -2.10 -4.57
N ILE A 69 -11.02 -3.12 -3.73
CA ILE A 69 -11.54 -3.11 -2.37
C ILE A 69 -10.37 -3.06 -1.40
N CYS A 70 -10.19 -1.92 -0.76
CA CYS A 70 -9.25 -1.71 0.33
C CYS A 70 -9.83 -0.73 1.34
N LYS A 71 -9.16 -0.54 2.45
CA LYS A 71 -9.40 0.57 3.37
C LYS A 71 -8.22 1.52 3.37
N VAL A 72 -8.52 2.81 3.45
CA VAL A 72 -7.54 3.87 3.63
C VAL A 72 -8.01 4.78 4.76
N GLY A 73 -7.09 5.42 5.45
CA GLY A 73 -7.39 6.47 6.42
C GLY A 73 -7.72 7.80 5.74
N ASP A 74 -8.09 8.79 6.52
CA ASP A 74 -8.28 10.17 6.06
C ASP A 74 -7.00 11.01 6.17
N ASP A 75 -5.85 10.35 6.15
CA ASP A 75 -4.51 10.90 6.23
C ASP A 75 -3.87 11.16 4.86
N ASP A 76 -2.65 11.71 4.86
CA ASP A 76 -1.88 11.98 3.64
C ASP A 76 -1.65 10.72 2.81
N ALA A 77 -1.28 9.62 3.45
CA ALA A 77 -1.07 8.35 2.77
C ALA A 77 -2.35 7.83 2.09
N GLY A 78 -3.50 7.99 2.74
CA GLY A 78 -4.80 7.65 2.14
C GLY A 78 -5.11 8.49 0.91
N ARG A 79 -4.79 9.79 0.93
CA ARG A 79 -4.94 10.68 -0.24
C ARG A 79 -4.05 10.23 -1.40
N GLU A 80 -2.78 9.95 -1.15
CA GLU A 80 -1.84 9.46 -2.17
C GLU A 80 -2.32 8.15 -2.83
N ILE A 81 -2.80 7.21 -2.01
CA ILE A 81 -3.36 5.95 -2.52
C ILE A 81 -4.57 6.23 -3.43
N LEU A 82 -5.52 7.05 -2.99
CA LEU A 82 -6.71 7.36 -3.78
C LEU A 82 -6.38 8.13 -5.07
N ASP A 83 -5.36 8.97 -5.05
CA ASP A 83 -4.87 9.69 -6.24
C ASP A 83 -4.26 8.72 -7.25
N LEU A 84 -3.47 7.74 -6.80
CA LEU A 84 -2.97 6.68 -7.65
C LEU A 84 -4.12 5.91 -8.31
N LEU A 85 -5.13 5.49 -7.54
CA LEU A 85 -6.26 4.75 -8.07
C LEU A 85 -7.00 5.54 -9.17
N ARG A 86 -7.19 6.84 -8.97
CA ARG A 86 -7.79 7.73 -9.99
C ARG A 86 -6.93 7.82 -11.24
N LYS A 87 -5.62 8.01 -11.08
CA LYS A 87 -4.65 8.07 -12.19
C LYS A 87 -4.64 6.78 -13.00
N GLU A 88 -4.68 5.64 -12.34
CA GLU A 88 -4.69 4.32 -12.97
C GLU A 88 -6.11 3.87 -13.40
N LYS A 89 -7.12 4.74 -13.32
CA LYS A 89 -8.52 4.47 -13.71
C LYS A 89 -9.14 3.26 -12.98
N ILE A 90 -8.74 3.02 -11.75
CA ILE A 90 -9.25 1.96 -10.89
C ILE A 90 -10.42 2.50 -10.08
N SER A 91 -11.54 1.77 -10.08
CA SER A 91 -12.70 2.15 -9.28
C SER A 91 -12.49 1.75 -7.82
N PHE A 92 -12.42 2.73 -6.93
CA PHE A 92 -12.37 2.49 -5.49
C PHE A 92 -13.72 1.98 -4.99
N LEU A 93 -13.75 0.76 -4.49
CA LEU A 93 -14.93 0.07 -3.95
C LEU A 93 -14.83 -0.13 -2.43
N GLY A 94 -13.79 0.37 -1.82
CA GLY A 94 -13.50 0.23 -0.41
C GLY A 94 -14.09 1.35 0.44
N LYS A 95 -13.42 1.64 1.55
CA LYS A 95 -13.84 2.67 2.51
C LYS A 95 -12.66 3.54 2.93
N GLN A 96 -12.88 4.85 2.99
CA GLN A 96 -12.03 5.76 3.73
C GLN A 96 -12.56 5.86 5.15
N GLU A 97 -11.72 5.60 6.15
CA GLU A 97 -12.09 5.67 7.56
C GLU A 97 -11.63 7.00 8.16
N GLU A 98 -12.57 7.70 8.79
CA GLU A 98 -12.31 8.97 9.46
C GLU A 98 -11.45 8.77 10.71
N ASN A 99 -10.61 9.75 11.03
CA ASN A 99 -9.71 9.77 12.18
C ASN A 99 -8.84 8.51 12.28
N SER A 100 -8.42 8.00 11.15
CA SER A 100 -7.69 6.74 11.04
C SER A 100 -6.49 6.88 10.12
N GLU A 101 -5.49 6.05 10.32
CA GLU A 101 -4.25 6.05 9.53
C GLU A 101 -4.23 4.91 8.52
N SER A 102 -3.75 5.23 7.33
CA SER A 102 -3.45 4.26 6.27
C SER A 102 -2.21 3.42 6.60
N GLY A 103 -2.09 2.28 5.95
CA GLY A 103 -0.90 1.44 6.06
C GLY A 103 0.35 2.12 5.54
N ARG A 104 1.46 1.91 6.25
CA ARG A 104 2.79 2.40 5.88
C ARG A 104 3.84 1.34 6.11
N SER A 105 4.88 1.34 5.29
CA SER A 105 6.06 0.51 5.52
C SER A 105 7.32 1.37 5.44
N ILE A 106 8.32 1.03 6.25
CA ILE A 106 9.68 1.55 6.12
C ILE A 106 10.55 0.39 5.68
N ILE A 107 11.10 0.49 4.48
CA ILE A 107 11.99 -0.51 3.88
C ILE A 107 13.41 -0.02 4.08
N LEU A 108 14.14 -0.70 4.94
CA LEU A 108 15.53 -0.41 5.26
C LEU A 108 16.42 -1.29 4.38
N ASP A 109 17.09 -0.67 3.42
CA ASP A 109 18.01 -1.37 2.53
C ASP A 109 19.41 -1.43 3.16
N SER A 110 20.07 -2.59 3.01
CA SER A 110 21.48 -2.78 3.37
C SER A 110 22.41 -2.41 2.21
N LYS A 111 23.69 -2.25 2.52
CA LYS A 111 24.74 -2.06 1.52
C LYS A 111 24.80 -3.20 0.50
N GLU A 112 24.43 -4.41 0.89
CA GLU A 112 24.40 -5.61 0.07
C GLU A 112 23.10 -5.75 -0.74
N ASN A 113 22.24 -4.74 -0.73
CA ASN A 113 20.93 -4.69 -1.41
C ASN A 113 19.90 -5.73 -0.89
N ASN A 114 20.04 -6.19 0.35
CA ASN A 114 18.98 -6.87 1.06
C ASN A 114 18.15 -5.86 1.86
N ARG A 115 17.01 -6.28 2.40
CA ARG A 115 16.11 -5.37 3.09
C ARG A 115 15.43 -5.96 4.29
N THR A 116 15.11 -5.08 5.25
CA THR A 116 14.15 -5.36 6.31
C THR A 116 12.97 -4.40 6.17
N ILE A 117 11.77 -4.90 6.37
CA ILE A 117 10.54 -4.10 6.25
C ILE A 117 9.91 -3.97 7.63
N LEU A 118 9.78 -2.73 8.08
CA LEU A 118 8.97 -2.38 9.25
C LEU A 118 7.61 -1.93 8.74
N THR A 119 6.55 -2.66 9.07
CA THR A 119 5.22 -2.35 8.56
C THR A 119 4.25 -1.97 9.68
N TYR A 120 3.54 -0.86 9.45
CA TYR A 120 2.37 -0.44 10.21
C TYR A 120 1.14 -0.64 9.33
N LYS A 121 0.25 -1.52 9.74
CA LYS A 121 -0.88 -1.91 8.90
C LYS A 121 -2.02 -0.90 8.86
N GLY A 122 -2.16 -0.07 9.92
CA GLY A 122 -3.23 0.90 9.99
C GLY A 122 -4.60 0.26 9.75
N VAL A 123 -5.44 0.93 8.98
CA VAL A 123 -6.79 0.44 8.66
C VAL A 123 -6.84 -0.86 7.85
N ASN A 124 -5.71 -1.33 7.30
CA ASN A 124 -5.67 -2.61 6.60
C ASN A 124 -6.03 -3.80 7.50
N ASP A 125 -5.74 -3.72 8.81
CA ASP A 125 -6.11 -4.77 9.77
C ASP A 125 -7.61 -4.82 10.06
N ASN A 126 -8.36 -3.78 9.69
CA ASN A 126 -9.79 -3.64 9.97
C ASN A 126 -10.69 -4.01 8.78
N VAL A 127 -10.13 -4.59 7.72
CA VAL A 127 -10.93 -5.01 6.56
C VAL A 127 -11.70 -6.28 6.92
N THR A 128 -13.02 -6.25 6.74
CA THR A 128 -13.92 -7.33 7.12
C THR A 128 -14.79 -7.81 5.97
N ILE A 129 -15.37 -8.99 6.12
CA ILE A 129 -16.34 -9.53 5.16
C ILE A 129 -17.57 -8.60 4.98
N ASN A 130 -17.90 -7.79 5.98
CA ASN A 130 -19.00 -6.84 5.90
C ASN A 130 -18.70 -5.67 4.96
N ASP A 131 -17.44 -5.32 4.78
CA ASP A 131 -17.02 -4.32 3.81
C ASP A 131 -17.26 -4.83 2.37
N LEU A 132 -17.07 -6.13 2.15
CA LEU A 132 -17.37 -6.80 0.88
C LEU A 132 -18.88 -6.89 0.60
N LYS A 133 -19.70 -7.18 1.61
CA LYS A 133 -21.16 -7.32 1.46
C LYS A 133 -21.86 -6.03 1.05
N LYS A 134 -21.26 -4.87 1.31
CA LYS A 134 -21.81 -3.56 0.92
C LYS A 134 -21.65 -3.28 -0.57
N ILE A 135 -20.81 -4.04 -1.25
CA ILE A 135 -20.51 -3.86 -2.66
C ILE A 135 -21.57 -4.58 -3.49
N LYS A 136 -22.58 -3.83 -3.96
CA LYS A 136 -23.61 -4.34 -4.86
C LYS A 136 -23.08 -4.46 -6.30
N THR A 137 -22.08 -5.31 -6.50
CA THR A 137 -21.62 -5.69 -7.84
C THR A 137 -22.18 -7.06 -8.20
N ARG A 138 -22.58 -7.25 -9.46
CA ARG A 138 -22.75 -8.59 -10.02
C ARG A 138 -21.41 -9.05 -10.57
N TRP A 139 -20.98 -10.15 -10.06
CA TRP A 139 -19.89 -10.93 -10.64
C TRP A 139 -20.34 -11.56 -11.93
#